data_8152cab8adfa9edcf300be96909d82a3
#
_entry.id   8152cab8adfa9edcf300be96909d82a3
#
_cell.length_a   1.000
_cell.length_b   1.000
_cell.length_c   1.000
_cell.angle_alpha   90.00
_cell.angle_beta   90.00
_cell.angle_gamma   90.00
#
_symmetry.space_group_name_H-M   'P 1'
#
loop_
_entity.id
_entity.type
_entity.pdbx_description
1 polymer ?
#
loop_
_entity_poly.entity_id
_entity_poly.type
_entity_poly.pdbx_seq_one_letter_code
_entity_poly.pdbx_strand_id
1 'polypeptide(L)'
;MKKIVVLLVVLLGCMPVTAFAQKQFFFKDGRFVVAQFTDLHWMPGSAKCAETAATIRAVLAAEHPDIAILSGDVVTDDPAMDGWKSVVDIFNEAKMPFVVMMGNHDAEYLTRNEIYDFLLKSPYYVGAKGPEDIMGCGNCVISIYSPEKKDQVEALLYCMDSNDYQPNKIYGAYDWIHFDQIEWYRKQSKYFAEKNGGNPVPALAFFHIPLIEYNEIRGDGKTYGNDKEGGVASANINSGMFASFLDMRDVMGVFVGHDHDNDFIGIDKGIALGYGRVTGADAYGELTRGARIIELYEDQFKFDTWISTPSGREAAYYYPSGLNSDEEQSMAYLPATGTSPKKQGVAYTYYEGKCKRVADIAACNKVKEGVMKNFSIEEVAVPDHFAYDFRTLVKIPERGVYRFYTFSDDVFITIEQPKLIRNIRV
;
A
#
# COMPACT_ATOMS: atom_id res chain seq x y z
N MET A 1 10.61 -59.91 37.46
CA MET A 1 10.40 -59.22 36.15
C MET A 1 10.71 -57.74 36.33
N LYS A 2 11.91 -57.30 35.90
CA LYS A 2 12.32 -55.90 36.00
C LYS A 2 11.81 -55.17 34.77
N LYS A 3 10.99 -54.11 34.94
CA LYS A 3 10.55 -53.23 33.88
C LYS A 3 11.66 -52.20 33.59
N ILE A 4 12.21 -52.26 32.38
CA ILE A 4 13.14 -51.25 31.87
C ILE A 4 12.28 -50.12 31.30
N VAL A 5 12.41 -48.93 31.89
CA VAL A 5 11.84 -47.70 31.35
C VAL A 5 12.94 -47.07 30.48
N VAL A 6 12.71 -47.05 29.17
CA VAL A 6 13.57 -46.34 28.22
C VAL A 6 13.12 -44.87 28.18
N LEU A 7 13.96 -43.98 28.70
CA LEU A 7 13.75 -42.54 28.63
C LEU A 7 14.30 -42.04 27.28
N LEU A 8 13.42 -41.71 26.36
CA LEU A 8 13.77 -41.08 25.07
C LEU A 8 14.03 -39.58 25.31
N VAL A 9 15.29 -39.20 25.40
CA VAL A 9 15.69 -37.79 25.46
C VAL A 9 15.72 -37.27 24.00
N VAL A 10 14.71 -36.52 23.60
CA VAL A 10 14.73 -35.77 22.34
C VAL A 10 15.60 -34.53 22.57
N LEU A 11 16.83 -34.55 22.10
CA LEU A 11 17.68 -33.38 21.96
C LEU A 11 17.12 -32.51 20.79
N LEU A 12 16.30 -31.53 21.11
CA LEU A 12 16.05 -30.41 20.20
C LEU A 12 17.38 -29.65 20.07
N GLY A 13 18.08 -29.88 18.98
CA GLY A 13 19.21 -29.06 18.59
C GLY A 13 18.74 -27.64 18.28
N CYS A 14 18.92 -26.71 19.23
CA CYS A 14 18.93 -25.29 18.93
C CYS A 14 20.12 -25.02 17.99
N MET A 15 19.89 -25.02 16.69
CA MET A 15 20.81 -24.34 15.80
C MET A 15 20.81 -22.86 16.17
N PRO A 16 21.98 -22.23 16.38
CA PRO A 16 22.03 -20.80 16.51
C PRO A 16 21.63 -20.22 15.14
N VAL A 17 20.40 -19.71 15.03
CA VAL A 17 20.06 -18.77 13.99
C VAL A 17 20.94 -17.56 14.29
N THR A 18 22.01 -17.37 13.54
CA THR A 18 22.72 -16.11 13.49
C THR A 18 21.76 -15.11 12.85
N ALA A 19 20.87 -14.56 13.66
CA ALA A 19 20.12 -13.39 13.30
C ALA A 19 21.15 -12.28 13.08
N PHE A 20 21.48 -12.00 11.84
CA PHE A 20 21.97 -10.67 11.50
C PHE A 20 20.91 -9.73 12.05
N ALA A 21 21.31 -8.84 12.95
CA ALA A 21 20.38 -7.86 13.51
C ALA A 21 19.87 -7.02 12.33
N GLN A 22 18.66 -7.35 11.86
CA GLN A 22 18.01 -6.59 10.82
C GLN A 22 17.92 -5.15 11.34
N LYS A 23 18.34 -4.18 10.52
CA LYS A 23 18.31 -2.77 10.92
C LYS A 23 16.88 -2.41 11.32
N GLN A 24 16.70 -1.97 12.55
CA GLN A 24 15.40 -1.49 13.01
C GLN A 24 15.14 -0.08 12.51
N PHE A 25 13.96 0.16 12.00
CA PHE A 25 13.48 1.46 11.58
C PHE A 25 12.51 2.02 12.61
N PHE A 26 12.59 3.31 12.84
CA PHE A 26 11.73 4.02 13.78
C PHE A 26 11.15 5.26 13.13
N PHE A 27 9.93 5.62 13.49
CA PHE A 27 9.41 6.93 13.19
C PHE A 27 10.31 8.02 13.80
N LYS A 28 10.43 9.16 13.11
CA LYS A 28 11.14 10.34 13.56
C LYS A 28 10.19 11.51 13.51
N ASP A 29 9.96 12.14 14.66
CA ASP A 29 8.98 13.23 14.77
C ASP A 29 7.61 12.88 14.17
N GLY A 30 7.17 11.63 14.39
CA GLY A 30 5.88 11.10 13.91
C GLY A 30 5.82 10.78 12.43
N ARG A 31 6.95 10.76 11.70
CA ARG A 31 7.03 10.55 10.25
C ARG A 31 8.07 9.51 9.86
N PHE A 32 7.82 8.85 8.73
CA PHE A 32 8.78 7.94 8.09
C PHE A 32 8.70 8.10 6.57
N VAL A 33 9.82 8.39 5.93
CA VAL A 33 9.87 8.74 4.51
C VAL A 33 10.47 7.59 3.70
N VAL A 34 9.73 7.15 2.70
CA VAL A 34 10.12 6.13 1.72
C VAL A 34 10.37 6.80 0.37
N ALA A 35 11.49 6.52 -0.28
CA ALA A 35 11.73 6.88 -1.67
C ALA A 35 11.66 5.62 -2.55
N GLN A 36 10.67 5.56 -3.44
CA GLN A 36 10.53 4.49 -4.42
C GLN A 36 11.20 4.91 -5.73
N PHE A 37 12.25 4.20 -6.10
CA PHE A 37 12.90 4.23 -7.39
C PHE A 37 12.45 3.01 -8.18
N THR A 38 12.16 3.15 -9.46
CA THR A 38 11.69 2.05 -10.30
C THR A 38 12.21 2.19 -11.72
N ASP A 39 12.30 1.09 -12.45
CA ASP A 39 12.63 1.09 -13.86
C ASP A 39 13.92 1.88 -14.14
N LEU A 40 15.00 1.50 -13.43
CA LEU A 40 16.31 2.14 -13.60
C LEU A 40 16.92 1.81 -14.95
N HIS A 41 16.59 0.62 -15.49
CA HIS A 41 17.14 0.11 -16.74
C HIS A 41 18.64 0.41 -16.89
N TRP A 42 19.39 0.07 -15.83
CA TRP A 42 20.82 0.31 -15.81
C TRP A 42 21.51 -0.59 -16.82
N MET A 43 22.06 0.01 -17.85
CA MET A 43 22.79 -0.67 -18.92
C MET A 43 24.29 -0.39 -18.77
N PRO A 44 25.09 -1.33 -18.25
CA PRO A 44 26.51 -1.11 -18.02
C PRO A 44 27.24 -0.61 -19.27
N GLY A 45 27.99 0.50 -19.12
CA GLY A 45 28.68 1.16 -20.23
C GLY A 45 27.88 2.24 -20.97
N SER A 46 26.57 2.37 -20.71
CA SER A 46 25.79 3.49 -21.23
C SER A 46 26.20 4.81 -20.58
N ALA A 47 26.31 5.87 -21.39
CA ALA A 47 26.53 7.22 -20.89
C ALA A 47 25.40 7.73 -20.01
N LYS A 48 24.19 7.20 -20.18
CA LYS A 48 23.00 7.57 -19.41
C LYS A 48 23.00 7.01 -17.97
N CYS A 49 23.84 6.03 -17.65
CA CYS A 49 24.03 5.59 -16.27
C CYS A 49 24.43 6.73 -15.34
N ALA A 50 25.25 7.67 -15.82
CA ALA A 50 25.64 8.85 -15.05
C ALA A 50 24.44 9.77 -14.74
N GLU A 51 23.52 9.91 -15.67
CA GLU A 51 22.27 10.69 -15.51
C GLU A 51 21.33 10.01 -14.52
N THR A 52 21.15 8.68 -14.64
CA THR A 52 20.36 7.89 -13.66
C THR A 52 20.95 8.04 -12.24
N ALA A 53 22.28 7.91 -12.10
CA ALA A 53 22.94 8.09 -10.81
C ALA A 53 22.77 9.52 -10.26
N ALA A 54 22.84 10.53 -11.12
CA ALA A 54 22.61 11.93 -10.73
C ALA A 54 21.18 12.15 -10.25
N THR A 55 20.19 11.57 -10.94
CA THR A 55 18.77 11.61 -10.53
C THR A 55 18.57 11.00 -9.15
N ILE A 56 19.09 9.79 -8.91
CA ILE A 56 19.00 9.12 -7.60
C ILE A 56 19.61 9.99 -6.51
N ARG A 57 20.85 10.47 -6.71
CA ARG A 57 21.54 11.33 -5.73
C ARG A 57 20.79 12.64 -5.46
N ALA A 58 20.21 13.27 -6.49
CA ALA A 58 19.42 14.48 -6.35
C ALA A 58 18.18 14.26 -5.49
N VAL A 59 17.43 13.19 -5.73
CA VAL A 59 16.25 12.82 -4.94
C VAL A 59 16.64 12.51 -3.50
N LEU A 60 17.67 11.69 -3.26
CA LEU A 60 18.14 11.37 -1.91
C LEU A 60 18.55 12.63 -1.14
N ALA A 61 19.22 13.58 -1.81
CA ALA A 61 19.65 14.85 -1.19
C ALA A 61 18.49 15.82 -0.93
N ALA A 62 17.44 15.81 -1.75
CA ALA A 62 16.30 16.71 -1.58
C ALA A 62 15.28 16.20 -0.56
N GLU A 63 15.06 14.90 -0.50
CA GLU A 63 13.95 14.29 0.25
C GLU A 63 14.39 13.66 1.57
N HIS A 64 15.68 13.34 1.74
CA HIS A 64 16.25 12.72 2.96
C HIS A 64 15.44 11.50 3.44
N PRO A 65 15.16 10.50 2.59
CA PRO A 65 14.33 9.37 2.97
C PRO A 65 14.98 8.50 4.05
N ASP A 66 14.18 7.77 4.80
CA ASP A 66 14.64 6.79 5.80
C ASP A 66 15.00 5.45 5.15
N ILE A 67 14.37 5.14 4.02
CA ILE A 67 14.61 3.93 3.21
C ILE A 67 14.39 4.23 1.73
N ALA A 68 15.19 3.59 0.88
CA ALA A 68 14.97 3.54 -0.55
C ALA A 68 14.39 2.18 -0.95
N ILE A 69 13.39 2.17 -1.81
CA ILE A 69 12.79 0.98 -2.42
C ILE A 69 13.08 1.00 -3.90
N LEU A 70 13.72 -0.06 -4.42
CA LEU A 70 13.92 -0.29 -5.83
C LEU A 70 12.88 -1.32 -6.27
N SER A 71 11.85 -0.86 -6.97
CA SER A 71 10.70 -1.70 -7.32
C SER A 71 10.77 -2.28 -8.73
N GLY A 72 11.93 -2.85 -9.09
CA GLY A 72 12.13 -3.67 -10.27
C GLY A 72 12.72 -2.96 -11.47
N ASP A 73 13.13 -3.79 -12.44
CA ASP A 73 13.82 -3.44 -13.67
C ASP A 73 15.04 -2.53 -13.41
N VAL A 74 15.89 -3.02 -12.49
CA VAL A 74 17.05 -2.27 -11.99
C VAL A 74 18.21 -2.38 -12.95
N VAL A 75 18.62 -3.58 -13.35
CA VAL A 75 19.73 -3.82 -14.28
C VAL A 75 19.24 -4.70 -15.42
N THR A 76 19.31 -4.18 -16.64
CA THR A 76 18.65 -4.79 -17.81
C THR A 76 19.60 -5.08 -18.98
N ASP A 77 20.93 -5.07 -18.74
CA ASP A 77 21.92 -5.40 -19.77
C ASP A 77 23.18 -6.00 -19.14
N ASP A 78 23.97 -6.69 -19.96
CA ASP A 78 25.25 -7.31 -19.60
C ASP A 78 26.42 -6.29 -19.70
N PRO A 79 27.45 -6.38 -18.82
CA PRO A 79 27.67 -7.33 -17.72
C PRO A 79 26.85 -7.01 -16.47
N ALA A 80 25.76 -7.74 -16.26
CA ALA A 80 24.74 -7.42 -15.27
C ALA A 80 25.29 -7.30 -13.82
N MET A 81 26.27 -8.15 -13.44
CA MET A 81 26.87 -8.06 -12.10
C MET A 81 27.62 -6.72 -11.86
N ASP A 82 28.25 -6.16 -12.91
CA ASP A 82 28.89 -4.84 -12.82
C ASP A 82 27.84 -3.72 -12.73
N GLY A 83 26.70 -3.90 -13.40
CA GLY A 83 25.53 -3.04 -13.27
C GLY A 83 25.00 -3.02 -11.83
N TRP A 84 24.72 -4.19 -11.27
CA TRP A 84 24.27 -4.34 -9.89
C TRP A 84 25.24 -3.72 -8.88
N LYS A 85 26.55 -3.93 -9.08
CA LYS A 85 27.56 -3.30 -8.25
C LYS A 85 27.50 -1.78 -8.33
N SER A 86 27.40 -1.22 -9.54
CA SER A 86 27.33 0.22 -9.76
C SER A 86 26.11 0.85 -9.10
N VAL A 87 24.94 0.22 -9.22
CA VAL A 87 23.70 0.70 -8.56
C VAL A 87 23.81 0.62 -7.04
N VAL A 88 24.25 -0.51 -6.50
CA VAL A 88 24.40 -0.74 -5.07
C VAL A 88 25.40 0.25 -4.45
N ASP A 89 26.49 0.57 -5.17
CA ASP A 89 27.49 1.54 -4.70
C ASP A 89 26.88 2.95 -4.51
N ILE A 90 25.88 3.36 -5.29
CA ILE A 90 25.18 4.65 -5.11
C ILE A 90 24.55 4.73 -3.70
N PHE A 91 23.83 3.68 -3.30
CA PHE A 91 23.17 3.63 -1.99
C PHE A 91 24.16 3.41 -0.85
N ASN A 92 25.21 2.62 -1.07
CA ASN A 92 26.29 2.43 -0.09
C ASN A 92 27.05 3.74 0.19
N GLU A 93 27.40 4.50 -0.85
CA GLU A 93 28.05 5.82 -0.72
C GLU A 93 27.16 6.81 0.04
N ALA A 94 25.87 6.82 -0.26
CA ALA A 94 24.87 7.64 0.42
C ALA A 94 24.56 7.14 1.85
N LYS A 95 25.06 5.97 2.25
CA LYS A 95 24.69 5.27 3.50
C LYS A 95 23.17 5.09 3.65
N MET A 96 22.48 4.95 2.52
CA MET A 96 21.04 4.82 2.43
C MET A 96 20.61 3.36 2.57
N PRO A 97 19.80 3.01 3.58
CA PRO A 97 19.17 1.70 3.62
C PRO A 97 18.29 1.48 2.41
N PHE A 98 18.41 0.32 1.77
CA PHE A 98 17.61 0.03 0.59
C PHE A 98 17.15 -1.41 0.54
N VAL A 99 16.04 -1.66 -0.17
CA VAL A 99 15.49 -2.97 -0.49
C VAL A 99 15.18 -3.03 -1.97
N VAL A 100 15.26 -4.21 -2.55
CA VAL A 100 15.02 -4.46 -3.98
C VAL A 100 13.91 -5.50 -4.11
N MET A 101 12.90 -5.22 -4.92
CA MET A 101 12.04 -6.20 -5.57
C MET A 101 12.46 -6.28 -7.03
N MET A 102 12.41 -7.47 -7.61
CA MET A 102 12.81 -7.64 -9.00
C MET A 102 11.65 -7.40 -9.95
N GLY A 103 11.97 -6.82 -11.11
CA GLY A 103 11.10 -6.77 -12.26
C GLY A 103 11.31 -7.96 -13.20
N ASN A 104 10.68 -7.88 -14.36
CA ASN A 104 10.75 -8.94 -15.36
C ASN A 104 12.07 -8.92 -16.17
N HIS A 105 12.80 -7.80 -16.19
CA HIS A 105 14.10 -7.71 -16.88
C HIS A 105 15.29 -8.07 -15.98
N ASP A 106 15.18 -8.03 -14.68
CA ASP A 106 16.32 -8.22 -13.76
C ASP A 106 16.97 -9.61 -13.85
N ALA A 107 16.20 -10.63 -14.25
CA ALA A 107 16.68 -12.02 -14.34
C ALA A 107 17.08 -12.46 -15.75
N GLU A 108 17.27 -11.55 -16.69
CA GLU A 108 17.63 -11.88 -18.09
C GLU A 108 19.09 -12.39 -18.23
N TYR A 109 20.01 -11.90 -17.39
CA TYR A 109 21.44 -12.22 -17.45
C TYR A 109 21.97 -12.93 -16.21
N LEU A 110 21.31 -12.79 -15.07
CA LEU A 110 21.62 -13.44 -13.80
C LEU A 110 20.38 -14.07 -13.21
N THR A 111 20.55 -15.13 -12.45
CA THR A 111 19.41 -15.65 -11.67
C THR A 111 19.06 -14.72 -10.51
N ARG A 112 17.79 -14.67 -10.14
CA ARG A 112 17.33 -13.93 -8.95
C ARG A 112 18.13 -14.29 -7.70
N ASN A 113 18.49 -15.57 -7.56
CA ASN A 113 19.30 -16.04 -6.44
C ASN A 113 20.71 -15.46 -6.42
N GLU A 114 21.39 -15.37 -7.56
CA GLU A 114 22.73 -14.76 -7.66
C GLU A 114 22.69 -13.28 -7.31
N ILE A 115 21.66 -12.57 -7.78
CA ILE A 115 21.48 -11.15 -7.47
C ILE A 115 21.26 -10.96 -5.96
N TYR A 116 20.36 -11.72 -5.32
CA TYR A 116 20.13 -11.59 -3.88
C TYR A 116 21.34 -12.01 -3.04
N ASP A 117 22.11 -13.03 -3.48
CA ASP A 117 23.37 -13.41 -2.82
C ASP A 117 24.43 -12.30 -2.90
N PHE A 118 24.37 -11.47 -3.93
CA PHE A 118 25.18 -10.25 -4.01
C PHE A 118 24.62 -9.14 -3.11
N LEU A 119 23.33 -8.82 -3.20
CA LEU A 119 22.68 -7.76 -2.41
C LEU A 119 22.86 -7.94 -0.89
N LEU A 120 22.74 -9.16 -0.39
CA LEU A 120 22.90 -9.49 1.02
C LEU A 120 24.32 -9.22 1.58
N LYS A 121 25.31 -8.96 0.71
CA LYS A 121 26.67 -8.58 1.13
C LYS A 121 26.80 -7.08 1.34
N SER A 122 25.83 -6.26 0.86
CA SER A 122 25.86 -4.82 1.05
C SER A 122 25.48 -4.44 2.48
N PRO A 123 26.22 -3.56 3.15
CA PRO A 123 25.95 -3.16 4.53
C PRO A 123 24.67 -2.31 4.69
N TYR A 124 24.14 -1.78 3.59
CA TYR A 124 22.93 -0.97 3.60
C TYR A 124 21.73 -1.66 2.97
N TYR A 125 21.90 -2.89 2.45
CA TYR A 125 20.78 -3.70 2.03
C TYR A 125 20.01 -4.22 3.24
N VAL A 126 18.69 -3.99 3.28
CA VAL A 126 17.84 -4.34 4.44
C VAL A 126 16.75 -5.35 4.11
N GLY A 127 16.69 -5.80 2.86
CA GLY A 127 15.77 -6.85 2.41
C GLY A 127 16.25 -8.26 2.78
N ALA A 128 15.53 -9.25 2.28
CA ALA A 128 15.85 -10.66 2.44
C ALA A 128 15.57 -11.42 1.14
N LYS A 129 16.09 -12.64 1.00
CA LYS A 129 15.72 -13.56 -0.09
C LYS A 129 14.26 -13.99 -0.03
N GLY A 130 13.69 -13.94 1.16
CA GLY A 130 12.35 -14.47 1.43
C GLY A 130 12.36 -15.97 1.72
N PRO A 131 11.18 -16.55 1.99
CA PRO A 131 11.01 -17.98 2.19
C PRO A 131 11.34 -18.78 0.92
N GLU A 132 11.98 -19.92 1.05
CA GLU A 132 12.36 -20.80 -0.07
C GLU A 132 11.20 -21.66 -0.58
N ASP A 133 10.13 -21.77 0.19
CA ASP A 133 8.96 -22.63 -0.05
C ASP A 133 7.78 -21.88 -0.71
N ILE A 134 7.99 -20.63 -1.14
CA ILE A 134 6.99 -19.84 -1.88
C ILE A 134 7.59 -19.34 -3.20
N MET A 135 6.72 -19.02 -4.14
CA MET A 135 7.13 -18.47 -5.44
C MET A 135 7.82 -17.12 -5.29
N GLY A 136 8.77 -16.84 -6.20
CA GLY A 136 9.51 -15.59 -6.26
C GLY A 136 10.67 -15.49 -5.26
N CYS A 137 11.43 -14.42 -5.38
CA CYS A 137 12.56 -14.09 -4.52
C CYS A 137 12.41 -12.67 -3.98
N GLY A 138 12.78 -12.45 -2.69
CA GLY A 138 12.75 -11.11 -2.11
C GLY A 138 11.47 -10.80 -1.34
N ASN A 139 10.55 -11.75 -1.21
CA ASN A 139 9.35 -11.56 -0.40
C ASN A 139 9.74 -11.33 1.06
N CYS A 140 9.62 -10.11 1.55
CA CYS A 140 10.00 -9.74 2.91
C CYS A 140 9.12 -8.61 3.47
N VAL A 141 9.18 -8.44 4.79
CA VAL A 141 8.47 -7.39 5.51
C VAL A 141 9.49 -6.50 6.22
N ILE A 142 9.41 -5.19 5.99
CA ILE A 142 10.16 -4.20 6.75
C ILE A 142 9.23 -3.62 7.81
N SER A 143 9.62 -3.73 9.08
CA SER A 143 8.86 -3.21 10.22
C SER A 143 9.39 -1.85 10.64
N ILE A 144 8.49 -0.90 10.87
CA ILE A 144 8.78 0.43 11.36
C ILE A 144 8.16 0.54 12.75
N TYR A 145 8.98 0.91 13.73
CA TYR A 145 8.63 0.88 15.14
C TYR A 145 8.34 2.28 15.70
N SER A 146 7.59 2.30 16.79
CA SER A 146 7.46 3.51 17.61
C SER A 146 8.80 3.87 18.27
N PRO A 147 9.23 5.13 18.25
CA PRO A 147 10.43 5.58 18.97
C PRO A 147 10.26 5.50 20.48
N GLU A 148 9.02 5.66 20.99
CA GLU A 148 8.70 5.61 22.41
C GLU A 148 8.54 4.17 22.93
N LYS A 149 7.90 3.31 22.12
CA LYS A 149 7.63 1.91 22.43
C LYS A 149 8.38 1.01 21.45
N LYS A 150 9.66 0.81 21.69
CA LYS A 150 10.61 0.18 20.75
C LYS A 150 10.24 -1.21 20.24
N ASP A 151 9.36 -1.93 20.94
CA ASP A 151 8.89 -3.25 20.54
C ASP A 151 7.53 -3.20 19.79
N GLN A 152 6.91 -2.00 19.69
CA GLN A 152 5.64 -1.82 19.00
C GLN A 152 5.88 -1.45 17.54
N VAL A 153 5.39 -2.30 16.63
CA VAL A 153 5.37 -2.02 15.19
C VAL A 153 4.19 -1.11 14.88
N GLU A 154 4.47 0.03 14.26
CA GLU A 154 3.46 1.04 13.90
C GLU A 154 3.16 1.08 12.41
N ALA A 155 4.09 0.60 11.57
CA ALA A 155 3.84 0.46 10.14
C ALA A 155 4.65 -0.69 9.53
N LEU A 156 4.17 -1.20 8.39
CA LEU A 156 4.79 -2.30 7.63
C LEU A 156 4.98 -1.92 6.17
N LEU A 157 6.10 -2.36 5.58
CA LEU A 157 6.30 -2.34 4.14
C LEU A 157 6.42 -3.80 3.66
N TYR A 158 5.42 -4.26 2.92
CA TYR A 158 5.44 -5.56 2.25
C TYR A 158 6.17 -5.41 0.92
N CYS A 159 7.33 -6.02 0.83
CA CYS A 159 8.12 -6.11 -0.39
C CYS A 159 7.88 -7.48 -1.00
N MET A 160 7.32 -7.53 -2.21
CA MET A 160 6.90 -8.78 -2.83
C MET A 160 7.47 -8.91 -4.25
N ASP A 161 7.74 -10.13 -4.66
CA ASP A 161 8.09 -10.43 -6.05
C ASP A 161 6.80 -10.60 -6.88
N SER A 162 6.59 -9.76 -7.88
CA SER A 162 5.47 -9.93 -8.84
C SER A 162 5.78 -10.95 -9.92
N ASN A 163 6.90 -11.63 -9.80
CA ASN A 163 7.43 -12.62 -10.73
C ASN A 163 7.89 -12.01 -12.08
N ASP A 164 7.85 -12.79 -13.13
CA ASP A 164 8.55 -12.54 -14.40
C ASP A 164 7.58 -12.62 -15.59
N TYR A 165 8.12 -12.81 -16.78
CA TYR A 165 7.33 -13.19 -17.93
C TYR A 165 6.67 -14.55 -17.74
N GLN A 166 5.41 -14.67 -18.16
CA GLN A 166 4.69 -15.94 -18.10
C GLN A 166 5.26 -16.93 -19.16
N PRO A 167 5.77 -18.09 -18.74
CA PRO A 167 6.32 -19.08 -19.66
C PRO A 167 5.28 -19.61 -20.64
N ASN A 168 4.06 -19.85 -20.19
CA ASN A 168 2.95 -20.28 -21.04
C ASN A 168 2.14 -19.08 -21.53
N LYS A 169 2.38 -18.65 -22.74
CA LYS A 169 1.78 -17.47 -23.36
C LYS A 169 0.25 -17.53 -23.50
N ILE A 170 -0.38 -18.69 -23.29
CA ILE A 170 -1.84 -18.82 -23.21
C ILE A 170 -2.40 -18.01 -22.01
N TYR A 171 -1.64 -17.88 -20.93
CA TYR A 171 -2.01 -17.14 -19.73
C TYR A 171 -1.67 -15.64 -19.78
N GLY A 172 -1.03 -15.17 -20.83
CA GLY A 172 -0.66 -13.76 -21.02
C GLY A 172 0.85 -13.55 -21.14
N ALA A 173 1.25 -12.29 -21.09
CA ALA A 173 2.65 -11.91 -21.19
C ALA A 173 3.40 -12.08 -19.87
N TYR A 174 2.76 -11.67 -18.78
CA TYR A 174 3.35 -11.61 -17.44
C TYR A 174 2.75 -12.64 -16.50
N ASP A 175 3.57 -13.10 -15.56
CA ASP A 175 3.15 -13.96 -14.46
C ASP A 175 2.42 -13.10 -13.38
N TRP A 176 1.88 -13.74 -12.38
CA TRP A 176 1.08 -13.11 -11.32
C TRP A 176 1.66 -13.43 -9.94
N ILE A 177 1.23 -12.72 -8.92
CA ILE A 177 1.53 -13.07 -7.52
C ILE A 177 0.79 -14.37 -7.19
N HIS A 178 1.53 -15.43 -6.87
CA HIS A 178 1.01 -16.78 -6.68
C HIS A 178 0.28 -16.96 -5.34
N PHE A 179 -0.54 -18.01 -5.23
CA PHE A 179 -1.35 -18.27 -4.05
C PHE A 179 -0.52 -18.50 -2.77
N ASP A 180 0.66 -19.09 -2.88
CA ASP A 180 1.59 -19.28 -1.77
C ASP A 180 2.18 -17.94 -1.26
N GLN A 181 2.46 -17.00 -2.17
CA GLN A 181 2.86 -15.63 -1.82
C GLN A 181 1.69 -14.89 -1.13
N ILE A 182 0.47 -15.05 -1.63
CA ILE A 182 -0.75 -14.48 -1.02
C ILE A 182 -0.97 -15.06 0.37
N GLU A 183 -0.83 -16.36 0.52
CA GLU A 183 -0.94 -17.03 1.83
C GLU A 183 0.15 -16.55 2.81
N TRP A 184 1.38 -16.38 2.33
CA TRP A 184 2.46 -15.82 3.11
C TRP A 184 2.12 -14.39 3.59
N TYR A 185 1.69 -13.51 2.70
CA TYR A 185 1.26 -12.16 3.06
C TYR A 185 0.17 -12.21 4.14
N ARG A 186 -0.87 -13.00 3.94
CA ARG A 186 -1.98 -13.14 4.90
C ARG A 186 -1.51 -13.66 6.27
N LYS A 187 -0.53 -14.55 6.31
CA LYS A 187 0.10 -15.02 7.55
C LYS A 187 0.88 -13.90 8.24
N GLN A 188 1.64 -13.11 7.50
CA GLN A 188 2.36 -11.96 8.05
C GLN A 188 1.39 -10.92 8.62
N SER A 189 0.38 -10.51 7.87
CA SER A 189 -0.63 -9.55 8.29
C SER A 189 -1.34 -9.99 9.59
N LYS A 190 -1.78 -11.25 9.67
CA LYS A 190 -2.37 -11.83 10.89
C LYS A 190 -1.41 -11.81 12.07
N TYR A 191 -0.16 -12.20 11.84
CA TYR A 191 0.87 -12.20 12.90
C TYR A 191 1.05 -10.80 13.50
N PHE A 192 1.18 -9.77 12.67
CA PHE A 192 1.34 -8.40 13.15
C PHE A 192 0.06 -7.86 13.81
N ALA A 193 -1.11 -8.18 13.27
CA ALA A 193 -2.39 -7.82 13.89
C ALA A 193 -2.55 -8.46 15.28
N GLU A 194 -2.22 -9.74 15.44
CA GLU A 194 -2.23 -10.42 16.75
C GLU A 194 -1.30 -9.74 17.76
N LYS A 195 -0.10 -9.33 17.32
CA LYS A 195 0.85 -8.57 18.14
C LYS A 195 0.34 -7.17 18.49
N ASN A 196 -0.52 -6.59 17.65
CA ASN A 196 -1.16 -5.29 17.83
C ASN A 196 -2.56 -5.39 18.48
N GLY A 197 -2.78 -6.39 19.32
CA GLY A 197 -4.03 -6.54 20.06
C GLY A 197 -5.26 -6.88 19.20
N GLY A 198 -5.04 -7.49 18.04
CA GLY A 198 -6.07 -7.89 17.08
C GLY A 198 -6.43 -6.80 16.05
N ASN A 199 -5.76 -5.65 16.10
CA ASN A 199 -5.98 -4.57 15.14
C ASN A 199 -4.95 -4.64 13.99
N PRO A 200 -5.35 -4.39 12.73
CA PRO A 200 -4.42 -4.28 11.62
C PRO A 200 -3.34 -3.22 11.88
N VAL A 201 -2.13 -3.45 11.42
CA VAL A 201 -1.03 -2.46 11.44
C VAL A 201 -1.01 -1.76 10.09
N PRO A 202 -0.97 -0.41 10.03
CA PRO A 202 -0.88 0.31 8.77
C PRO A 202 0.24 -0.19 7.88
N ALA A 203 -0.03 -0.48 6.61
CA ALA A 203 0.95 -1.06 5.71
C ALA A 203 0.92 -0.46 4.30
N LEU A 204 2.08 -0.53 3.62
CA LEU A 204 2.20 -0.33 2.19
C LEU A 204 2.72 -1.62 1.54
N ALA A 205 2.32 -1.89 0.31
CA ALA A 205 2.83 -3.00 -0.49
C ALA A 205 3.58 -2.49 -1.72
N PHE A 206 4.70 -3.13 -2.03
CA PHE A 206 5.58 -2.78 -3.15
C PHE A 206 5.90 -4.02 -3.96
N PHE A 207 5.74 -3.93 -5.25
CA PHE A 207 6.17 -4.92 -6.25
C PHE A 207 6.30 -4.25 -7.61
N HIS A 208 6.71 -4.98 -8.66
CA HIS A 208 7.01 -4.38 -9.95
C HIS A 208 5.80 -4.34 -10.89
N ILE A 209 5.28 -5.51 -11.28
CA ILE A 209 4.20 -5.64 -12.28
C ILE A 209 2.86 -5.29 -11.61
N PRO A 210 2.07 -4.35 -12.16
CA PRO A 210 0.83 -3.90 -11.54
C PRO A 210 -0.25 -4.99 -11.48
N LEU A 211 -1.16 -4.87 -10.51
CA LEU A 211 -2.37 -5.67 -10.46
C LEU A 211 -3.37 -5.19 -11.52
N ILE A 212 -4.25 -6.10 -11.96
CA ILE A 212 -5.28 -5.79 -12.95
C ILE A 212 -6.25 -4.69 -12.47
N GLU A 213 -6.39 -4.51 -11.15
CA GLU A 213 -7.24 -3.50 -10.51
C GLU A 213 -6.78 -2.06 -10.79
N TYR A 214 -5.54 -1.84 -11.22
CA TYR A 214 -5.10 -0.52 -11.69
C TYR A 214 -5.94 0.00 -12.88
N ASN A 215 -6.56 -0.88 -13.65
CA ASN A 215 -7.50 -0.50 -14.71
C ASN A 215 -8.80 0.11 -14.15
N GLU A 216 -9.22 -0.25 -12.93
CA GLU A 216 -10.49 0.22 -12.34
C GLU A 216 -10.46 1.70 -11.95
N ILE A 217 -9.27 2.26 -11.73
CA ILE A 217 -9.11 3.67 -11.37
C ILE A 217 -8.83 4.57 -12.57
N ARG A 218 -8.57 4.02 -13.77
CA ARG A 218 -8.26 4.79 -14.97
C ARG A 218 -9.51 5.40 -15.62
N GLY A 219 -9.35 6.55 -16.25
CA GLY A 219 -10.31 7.06 -17.22
C GLY A 219 -11.56 7.75 -16.67
N ASP A 220 -11.77 7.80 -15.34
CA ASP A 220 -12.97 8.38 -14.74
C ASP A 220 -12.73 9.66 -13.92
N GLY A 221 -11.53 10.26 -14.07
CA GLY A 221 -11.13 11.46 -13.33
C GLY A 221 -10.80 11.20 -11.85
N LYS A 222 -10.61 9.94 -11.45
CA LYS A 222 -10.24 9.56 -10.08
C LYS A 222 -8.74 9.44 -9.87
N THR A 223 -7.95 9.46 -10.94
CA THR A 223 -6.50 9.41 -10.89
C THR A 223 -5.88 10.79 -10.93
N TYR A 224 -4.75 10.93 -10.25
CA TYR A 224 -3.90 12.10 -10.29
C TYR A 224 -2.47 11.73 -10.67
N GLY A 225 -1.87 12.47 -11.59
CA GLY A 225 -0.59 12.15 -12.19
C GLY A 225 -0.69 11.84 -13.69
N ASN A 226 0.35 11.24 -14.26
CA ASN A 226 0.42 10.91 -15.68
C ASN A 226 -0.09 9.49 -15.94
N ASP A 227 -0.97 9.34 -16.93
CA ASP A 227 -1.47 8.09 -17.50
C ASP A 227 -1.26 8.16 -19.02
N LYS A 228 -0.02 7.92 -19.47
CA LYS A 228 0.39 8.09 -20.87
C LYS A 228 0.73 6.80 -21.58
N GLU A 229 0.91 5.69 -20.86
CA GLU A 229 1.21 4.37 -21.44
C GLU A 229 0.05 3.81 -22.28
N GLY A 230 -1.16 4.36 -22.10
CA GLY A 230 -2.34 3.92 -22.82
C GLY A 230 -2.95 2.61 -22.33
N GLY A 231 -2.38 1.99 -21.29
CA GLY A 231 -2.83 0.74 -20.68
C GLY A 231 -2.19 0.49 -19.32
N VAL A 232 -2.51 -0.66 -18.75
CA VAL A 232 -1.87 -1.26 -17.59
C VAL A 232 -1.31 -2.61 -18.02
N ALA A 233 0.01 -2.75 -18.04
CA ALA A 233 0.68 -3.98 -18.43
C ALA A 233 0.71 -4.97 -17.26
N SER A 234 -0.46 -5.41 -16.82
CA SER A 234 -0.64 -6.38 -15.75
C SER A 234 -0.63 -7.84 -16.23
N ALA A 235 -0.53 -8.78 -15.31
CA ALA A 235 -0.88 -10.17 -15.59
C ALA A 235 -2.33 -10.27 -16.08
N ASN A 236 -2.60 -11.23 -16.98
CA ASN A 236 -3.97 -11.50 -17.45
C ASN A 236 -4.79 -12.30 -16.42
N ILE A 237 -4.12 -12.93 -15.47
CA ILE A 237 -4.73 -13.74 -14.42
C ILE A 237 -4.79 -12.93 -13.13
N ASN A 238 -6.01 -12.76 -12.62
CA ASN A 238 -6.23 -12.20 -11.29
C ASN A 238 -6.16 -13.33 -10.25
N SER A 239 -5.11 -13.32 -9.44
CA SER A 239 -4.91 -14.33 -8.39
C SER A 239 -5.63 -14.00 -7.08
N GLY A 240 -6.27 -12.83 -6.97
CA GLY A 240 -6.97 -12.40 -5.76
C GLY A 240 -6.09 -11.70 -4.73
N MET A 241 -4.92 -11.19 -5.11
CA MET A 241 -4.04 -10.45 -4.20
C MET A 241 -4.73 -9.19 -3.67
N PHE A 242 -5.40 -8.41 -4.53
CA PHE A 242 -6.15 -7.23 -4.12
C PHE A 242 -7.28 -7.57 -3.14
N ALA A 243 -8.03 -8.66 -3.41
CA ALA A 243 -9.06 -9.14 -2.49
C ALA A 243 -8.48 -9.53 -1.12
N SER A 244 -7.25 -10.05 -1.08
CA SER A 244 -6.56 -10.36 0.17
C SER A 244 -6.17 -9.10 0.94
N PHE A 245 -5.74 -8.03 0.28
CA PHE A 245 -5.51 -6.73 0.91
C PHE A 245 -6.78 -6.17 1.54
N LEU A 246 -7.92 -6.24 0.83
CA LEU A 246 -9.21 -5.80 1.35
C LEU A 246 -9.67 -6.60 2.58
N ASP A 247 -9.45 -7.92 2.57
CA ASP A 247 -9.85 -8.81 3.66
C ASP A 247 -9.00 -8.58 4.92
N MET A 248 -7.68 -8.38 4.75
CA MET A 248 -6.75 -8.15 5.86
C MET A 248 -6.80 -6.74 6.44
N ARG A 249 -7.18 -5.71 5.65
CA ARG A 249 -7.42 -4.32 6.05
C ARG A 249 -6.20 -3.56 6.58
N ASP A 250 -5.00 -4.04 6.31
CA ASP A 250 -3.76 -3.41 6.75
C ASP A 250 -3.12 -2.54 5.66
N VAL A 251 -3.25 -2.92 4.38
CA VAL A 251 -2.64 -2.23 3.25
C VAL A 251 -3.43 -0.97 2.88
N MET A 252 -2.80 0.19 3.06
CA MET A 252 -3.32 1.51 2.66
C MET A 252 -3.06 1.81 1.20
N GLY A 253 -1.93 1.34 0.67
CA GLY A 253 -1.51 1.63 -0.69
C GLY A 253 -0.60 0.56 -1.27
N VAL A 254 -0.71 0.36 -2.57
CA VAL A 254 0.11 -0.52 -3.40
C VAL A 254 0.89 0.33 -4.38
N PHE A 255 2.20 0.12 -4.47
CA PHE A 255 3.08 0.90 -5.32
C PHE A 255 3.89 -0.01 -6.25
N VAL A 256 3.84 0.29 -7.55
CA VAL A 256 4.40 -0.53 -8.63
C VAL A 256 5.30 0.29 -9.56
N GLY A 257 5.98 -0.38 -10.51
CA GLY A 257 6.71 0.22 -11.62
C GLY A 257 6.16 -0.26 -12.96
N HIS A 258 7.05 -0.67 -13.88
CA HIS A 258 6.78 -1.41 -15.10
C HIS A 258 6.27 -0.57 -16.29
N ASP A 259 5.28 0.30 -16.10
CA ASP A 259 4.72 1.16 -17.14
C ASP A 259 5.38 2.55 -17.03
N HIS A 260 6.41 2.84 -17.85
CA HIS A 260 7.35 3.95 -17.63
C HIS A 260 6.72 5.35 -17.81
N ASP A 261 5.67 5.46 -18.62
CA ASP A 261 4.97 6.73 -18.85
C ASP A 261 3.72 6.87 -17.97
N ASN A 262 3.59 6.01 -16.94
CA ASN A 262 2.61 6.12 -15.88
C ASN A 262 3.27 6.53 -14.56
N ASP A 263 2.69 7.49 -13.86
CA ASP A 263 2.97 7.81 -12.47
C ASP A 263 1.71 8.19 -11.69
N PHE A 264 0.57 7.84 -12.24
CA PHE A 264 -0.70 8.16 -11.59
C PHE A 264 -0.91 7.41 -10.28
N ILE A 265 -1.78 7.98 -9.45
CA ILE A 265 -2.29 7.38 -8.24
C ILE A 265 -3.80 7.63 -8.13
N GLY A 266 -4.54 6.67 -7.63
CA GLY A 266 -5.97 6.78 -7.33
C GLY A 266 -6.37 5.81 -6.23
N ILE A 267 -7.61 5.86 -5.76
CA ILE A 267 -8.11 4.98 -4.71
C ILE A 267 -9.22 4.09 -5.26
N ASP A 268 -9.04 2.77 -5.18
CA ASP A 268 -10.10 1.78 -5.36
C ASP A 268 -10.43 1.10 -4.05
N LYS A 269 -11.71 1.01 -3.70
CA LYS A 269 -12.24 0.32 -2.49
C LYS A 269 -11.47 0.64 -1.19
N GLY A 270 -10.92 1.85 -1.10
CA GLY A 270 -10.18 2.31 0.08
C GLY A 270 -8.68 2.03 0.07
N ILE A 271 -8.14 1.39 -0.97
CA ILE A 271 -6.70 1.17 -1.16
C ILE A 271 -6.20 2.10 -2.26
N ALA A 272 -5.12 2.82 -2.02
CA ALA A 272 -4.46 3.60 -3.05
C ALA A 272 -3.66 2.67 -3.98
N LEU A 273 -3.78 2.88 -5.29
CA LEU A 273 -3.01 2.20 -6.32
C LEU A 273 -2.16 3.25 -7.02
N GLY A 274 -0.84 3.18 -6.87
CA GLY A 274 0.09 4.19 -7.37
C GLY A 274 1.24 3.59 -8.17
N TYR A 275 1.60 4.24 -9.28
CA TYR A 275 2.85 3.95 -9.98
C TYR A 275 4.01 4.74 -9.37
N GLY A 276 5.19 4.15 -9.33
CA GLY A 276 6.44 4.88 -9.18
C GLY A 276 6.70 5.80 -10.39
N ARG A 277 7.62 6.75 -10.25
CA ARG A 277 8.15 7.51 -11.39
C ARG A 277 9.37 6.78 -11.94
N VAL A 278 9.39 6.52 -13.25
CA VAL A 278 10.57 5.99 -13.93
C VAL A 278 11.83 6.76 -13.55
N THR A 279 12.87 6.04 -13.11
CA THR A 279 14.11 6.65 -12.62
C THR A 279 15.23 6.66 -13.67
N GLY A 280 15.28 5.62 -14.49
CA GLY A 280 16.37 5.36 -15.40
C GLY A 280 16.35 6.18 -16.69
N ALA A 281 17.49 6.76 -17.03
CA ALA A 281 17.62 7.53 -18.26
C ALA A 281 17.66 6.65 -19.54
N ASP A 282 18.02 5.37 -19.41
CA ASP A 282 17.96 4.38 -20.51
C ASP A 282 16.57 3.77 -20.69
N ALA A 283 15.70 3.87 -19.70
CA ALA A 283 14.31 3.45 -19.81
C ALA A 283 13.58 4.25 -20.92
N TYR A 284 12.63 3.62 -21.58
CA TYR A 284 11.78 4.32 -22.55
C TYR A 284 10.86 5.33 -21.82
N GLY A 285 10.13 6.11 -22.61
CA GLY A 285 9.15 7.07 -22.12
C GLY A 285 9.66 8.51 -22.06
N GLU A 286 8.70 9.44 -21.92
CA GLU A 286 8.95 10.88 -22.02
C GLU A 286 8.92 11.62 -20.67
N LEU A 287 8.51 10.94 -19.59
CA LEU A 287 8.43 11.57 -18.27
C LEU A 287 9.81 11.96 -17.76
N THR A 288 9.92 13.14 -17.16
CA THR A 288 11.10 13.57 -16.42
C THR A 288 11.46 12.54 -15.36
N ARG A 289 12.69 12.07 -15.34
CA ARG A 289 13.18 11.03 -14.43
C ARG A 289 13.14 11.50 -12.98
N GLY A 290 12.79 10.60 -12.07
CA GLY A 290 12.62 10.94 -10.66
C GLY A 290 12.33 9.72 -9.80
N ALA A 291 11.61 9.97 -8.71
CA ALA A 291 11.16 8.92 -7.79
C ALA A 291 9.79 9.31 -7.21
N ARG A 292 9.04 8.33 -6.71
CA ARG A 292 7.89 8.60 -5.85
C ARG A 292 8.33 8.62 -4.40
N ILE A 293 7.90 9.64 -3.68
CA ILE A 293 8.13 9.76 -2.25
C ILE A 293 6.83 9.48 -1.52
N ILE A 294 6.92 8.75 -0.40
CA ILE A 294 5.77 8.40 0.42
C ILE A 294 6.13 8.70 1.86
N GLU A 295 5.38 9.57 2.50
CA GLU A 295 5.55 9.94 3.90
C GLU A 295 4.46 9.30 4.75
N LEU A 296 4.84 8.34 5.59
CA LEU A 296 3.96 7.67 6.55
C LEU A 296 3.86 8.47 7.85
N TYR A 297 2.71 8.40 8.51
CA TYR A 297 2.43 9.03 9.79
C TYR A 297 2.27 7.98 10.90
N GLU A 298 2.97 8.18 12.03
CA GLU A 298 2.94 7.27 13.18
C GLU A 298 1.52 7.12 13.72
N ASP A 299 1.11 5.89 14.05
CA ASP A 299 -0.22 5.55 14.63
C ASP A 299 -1.41 6.00 13.76
N GLN A 300 -1.22 6.11 12.43
CA GLN A 300 -2.28 6.54 11.52
C GLN A 300 -2.35 5.69 10.25
N PHE A 301 -3.57 5.36 9.82
CA PHE A 301 -3.85 4.88 8.47
C PHE A 301 -3.82 6.05 7.48
N LYS A 302 -2.63 6.65 7.33
CA LYS A 302 -2.42 7.86 6.54
C LYS A 302 -1.03 7.87 5.92
N PHE A 303 -0.95 8.36 4.69
CA PHE A 303 0.30 8.78 4.06
C PHE A 303 0.05 9.95 3.10
N ASP A 304 1.08 10.74 2.89
CA ASP A 304 1.17 11.71 1.81
C ASP A 304 2.18 11.20 0.78
N THR A 305 1.97 11.52 -0.50
CA THR A 305 2.90 11.09 -1.55
C THR A 305 3.04 12.17 -2.63
N TRP A 306 4.21 12.20 -3.26
CA TRP A 306 4.49 13.12 -4.37
C TRP A 306 5.56 12.51 -5.28
N ILE A 307 5.71 13.09 -6.45
CA ILE A 307 6.84 12.81 -7.33
C ILE A 307 7.94 13.80 -7.04
N SER A 308 9.17 13.31 -6.86
CA SER A 308 10.38 14.12 -6.72
C SER A 308 11.27 13.95 -7.95
N THR A 309 11.62 15.06 -8.57
CA THR A 309 12.51 15.13 -9.73
C THR A 309 13.68 16.07 -9.42
N PRO A 310 14.74 16.08 -10.21
CA PRO A 310 15.78 17.11 -10.07
C PRO A 310 15.28 18.55 -10.17
N SER A 311 14.09 18.77 -10.75
CA SER A 311 13.46 20.10 -10.86
C SER A 311 12.56 20.45 -9.68
N GLY A 312 12.31 19.54 -8.76
CA GLY A 312 11.48 19.74 -7.57
C GLY A 312 10.33 18.72 -7.43
N ARG A 313 9.43 19.02 -6.51
CA ARG A 313 8.28 18.17 -6.20
C ARG A 313 7.09 18.49 -7.11
N GLU A 314 6.37 17.45 -7.53
CA GLU A 314 5.15 17.55 -8.32
C GLU A 314 4.15 16.46 -7.92
N ALA A 315 2.90 16.56 -8.37
CA ALA A 315 1.85 15.54 -8.21
C ALA A 315 1.65 15.07 -6.76
N ALA A 316 1.58 16.00 -5.81
CA ALA A 316 1.29 15.67 -4.42
C ALA A 316 -0.16 15.16 -4.26
N TYR A 317 -0.30 14.06 -3.48
CA TYR A 317 -1.56 13.36 -3.27
C TYR A 317 -1.65 12.84 -1.84
N TYR A 318 -2.84 12.89 -1.25
CA TYR A 318 -3.05 12.67 0.18
C TYR A 318 -4.00 11.48 0.41
N TYR A 319 -3.53 10.45 1.11
CA TYR A 319 -4.36 9.32 1.54
C TYR A 319 -4.75 9.51 3.02
N PRO A 320 -5.99 9.24 3.42
CA PRO A 320 -7.09 8.61 2.68
C PRO A 320 -8.04 9.58 1.97
N SER A 321 -7.78 10.88 1.98
CA SER A 321 -8.70 11.85 1.38
C SER A 321 -8.86 11.66 -0.13
N GLY A 322 -7.82 11.21 -0.81
CA GLY A 322 -7.78 11.12 -2.26
C GLY A 322 -7.73 12.49 -2.95
N LEU A 323 -7.31 13.53 -2.22
CA LEU A 323 -7.14 14.87 -2.76
C LEU A 323 -5.74 15.04 -3.34
N ASN A 324 -5.61 15.89 -4.34
CA ASN A 324 -4.33 16.44 -4.77
C ASN A 324 -4.06 17.79 -4.08
N SER A 325 -2.88 18.36 -4.29
CA SER A 325 -2.47 19.62 -3.65
C SER A 325 -3.38 20.79 -3.98
N ASP A 326 -3.88 20.87 -5.21
CA ASP A 326 -4.74 21.99 -5.66
C ASP A 326 -6.13 21.89 -5.03
N GLU A 327 -6.67 20.67 -4.97
CA GLU A 327 -7.94 20.40 -4.30
C GLU A 327 -7.87 20.69 -2.81
N GLU A 328 -6.80 20.27 -2.13
CA GLU A 328 -6.62 20.54 -0.70
C GLU A 328 -6.50 22.05 -0.41
N GLN A 329 -5.71 22.78 -1.20
CA GLN A 329 -5.57 24.22 -1.06
C GLN A 329 -6.88 25.00 -1.32
N SER A 330 -7.71 24.50 -2.23
CA SER A 330 -9.01 25.09 -2.55
C SER A 330 -10.13 24.73 -1.56
N MET A 331 -9.88 23.78 -0.64
CA MET A 331 -10.89 23.22 0.24
C MET A 331 -11.32 24.20 1.33
N ALA A 332 -12.60 24.51 1.37
CA ALA A 332 -13.20 25.28 2.45
C ALA A 332 -13.61 24.35 3.59
N TYR A 333 -12.88 24.40 4.71
CA TYR A 333 -13.25 23.68 5.92
C TYR A 333 -14.44 24.32 6.62
N LEU A 334 -15.40 23.49 7.02
CA LEU A 334 -16.56 23.93 7.76
C LEU A 334 -16.19 24.25 9.21
N PRO A 335 -16.76 25.30 9.82
CA PRO A 335 -16.51 25.59 11.22
C PRO A 335 -17.11 24.52 12.13
N ALA A 336 -16.52 24.31 13.30
CA ALA A 336 -17.09 23.44 14.32
C ALA A 336 -18.50 23.95 14.72
N THR A 337 -19.48 23.04 14.83
CA THR A 337 -20.87 23.39 15.12
C THR A 337 -21.11 23.74 16.60
N GLY A 338 -20.18 23.37 17.48
CA GLY A 338 -20.34 23.56 18.94
C GLY A 338 -21.50 22.76 19.59
N THR A 339 -22.12 21.86 18.79
CA THR A 339 -23.24 21.04 19.27
C THR A 339 -22.75 19.91 20.15
N SER A 340 -23.28 19.80 21.37
CA SER A 340 -23.00 18.68 22.27
C SER A 340 -24.17 17.71 22.27
N PRO A 341 -23.92 16.38 22.13
CA PRO A 341 -24.99 15.40 22.19
C PRO A 341 -25.59 15.32 23.59
N LYS A 342 -26.93 15.24 23.68
CA LYS A 342 -27.63 15.06 24.96
C LYS A 342 -27.56 13.61 25.48
N LYS A 343 -27.35 12.65 24.59
CA LYS A 343 -27.21 11.21 24.89
C LYS A 343 -26.15 10.61 23.94
N GLN A 344 -25.42 9.64 24.46
CA GLN A 344 -24.51 8.84 23.64
C GLN A 344 -25.32 7.76 22.90
N GLY A 345 -24.98 7.51 21.63
CA GLY A 345 -25.57 6.49 20.78
C GLY A 345 -26.15 7.02 19.47
N VAL A 346 -26.84 6.14 18.78
CA VAL A 346 -27.50 6.39 17.50
C VAL A 346 -29.01 6.37 17.71
N ALA A 347 -29.67 7.51 17.53
CA ALA A 347 -31.13 7.54 17.50
C ALA A 347 -31.60 6.83 16.21
N TYR A 348 -32.63 6.01 16.33
CA TYR A 348 -33.20 5.33 15.17
C TYR A 348 -34.71 5.38 15.17
N THR A 349 -35.26 5.33 13.97
CA THR A 349 -36.67 5.05 13.72
C THR A 349 -36.77 3.91 12.72
N TYR A 350 -37.49 2.85 13.09
CA TYR A 350 -37.73 1.66 12.26
C TYR A 350 -39.10 1.73 11.62
N TYR A 351 -39.14 1.45 10.34
CA TYR A 351 -40.34 1.47 9.51
C TYR A 351 -40.50 0.13 8.76
N GLU A 352 -41.74 -0.26 8.55
CA GLU A 352 -42.14 -1.35 7.67
C GLU A 352 -42.95 -0.84 6.49
N GLY A 353 -42.62 -1.30 5.27
CA GLY A 353 -43.26 -0.87 4.03
C GLY A 353 -42.28 -0.85 2.86
N LYS A 354 -42.81 -0.74 1.65
CA LYS A 354 -41.99 -0.66 0.42
C LYS A 354 -41.44 0.73 0.26
N CYS A 355 -40.18 0.92 0.57
CA CYS A 355 -39.46 2.16 0.39
C CYS A 355 -38.38 1.96 -0.70
N LYS A 356 -38.52 2.60 -1.85
CA LYS A 356 -37.50 2.60 -2.92
C LYS A 356 -36.62 3.84 -2.88
N ARG A 357 -37.02 4.89 -2.18
CA ARG A 357 -36.32 6.14 -2.03
C ARG A 357 -36.53 6.69 -0.63
N VAL A 358 -35.64 7.56 -0.16
CA VAL A 358 -35.79 8.22 1.15
C VAL A 358 -37.14 8.92 1.31
N ALA A 359 -37.66 9.54 0.24
CA ALA A 359 -38.95 10.20 0.25
C ALA A 359 -40.12 9.24 0.53
N ASP A 360 -39.98 7.97 0.22
CA ASP A 360 -41.04 6.96 0.39
C ASP A 360 -41.18 6.54 1.85
N ILE A 361 -40.18 6.78 2.69
CA ILE A 361 -40.17 6.46 4.15
C ILE A 361 -41.35 7.15 4.85
N ALA A 362 -41.71 8.36 4.43
CA ALA A 362 -42.85 9.08 5.01
C ALA A 362 -44.20 8.35 4.84
N ALA A 363 -44.32 7.46 3.85
CA ALA A 363 -45.51 6.64 3.59
C ALA A 363 -45.44 5.26 4.25
N CYS A 364 -44.32 4.88 4.84
CA CYS A 364 -44.12 3.60 5.52
C CYS A 364 -44.67 3.65 6.95
N ASN A 365 -45.04 2.50 7.48
CA ASN A 365 -45.56 2.37 8.84
C ASN A 365 -44.40 2.49 9.85
N LYS A 366 -44.46 3.52 10.72
CA LYS A 366 -43.52 3.64 11.83
C LYS A 366 -43.83 2.62 12.92
N VAL A 367 -42.89 1.70 13.14
CA VAL A 367 -43.07 0.57 14.08
C VAL A 367 -42.40 0.84 15.42
N LYS A 368 -41.16 1.34 15.41
CA LYS A 368 -40.36 1.51 16.64
C LYS A 368 -39.40 2.71 16.52
N GLU A 369 -39.10 3.32 17.63
CA GLU A 369 -38.00 4.30 17.74
C GLU A 369 -37.21 4.10 19.02
N GLY A 370 -35.96 4.53 19.05
CA GLY A 370 -35.11 4.41 20.24
C GLY A 370 -33.71 4.96 20.01
N VAL A 371 -32.83 4.55 20.92
CA VAL A 371 -31.39 4.85 20.84
C VAL A 371 -30.65 3.54 21.02
N MET A 372 -29.77 3.22 20.10
CA MET A 372 -28.90 2.06 20.16
C MET A 372 -27.42 2.49 20.30
N LYS A 373 -26.57 1.56 20.68
CA LYS A 373 -25.15 1.85 20.92
C LYS A 373 -24.39 2.15 19.61
N ASN A 374 -24.67 1.37 18.58
CA ASN A 374 -24.03 1.44 17.26
C ASN A 374 -25.10 1.40 16.17
N PHE A 375 -24.73 1.68 14.93
CA PHE A 375 -25.56 1.37 13.77
C PHE A 375 -25.77 -0.15 13.68
N SER A 376 -27.00 -0.63 13.74
CA SER A 376 -27.35 -2.05 13.63
C SER A 376 -28.75 -2.23 13.07
N ILE A 377 -28.91 -3.27 12.26
CA ILE A 377 -30.21 -3.75 11.75
C ILE A 377 -30.58 -5.13 12.35
N GLU A 378 -29.92 -5.58 13.41
CA GLU A 378 -30.13 -6.91 14.01
C GLU A 378 -31.54 -7.09 14.62
N GLU A 379 -32.24 -6.01 14.92
CA GLU A 379 -33.61 -6.05 15.48
C GLU A 379 -34.70 -5.99 14.40
N VAL A 380 -34.42 -6.36 13.16
CA VAL A 380 -35.41 -6.37 12.08
C VAL A 380 -36.41 -7.50 12.31
N ALA A 381 -37.70 -7.15 12.37
CA ALA A 381 -38.77 -8.12 12.59
C ALA A 381 -39.21 -8.84 11.30
N VAL A 382 -38.94 -8.23 10.14
CA VAL A 382 -39.32 -8.76 8.82
C VAL A 382 -38.10 -8.92 7.92
N PRO A 383 -38.04 -9.93 7.08
CA PRO A 383 -36.86 -10.18 6.22
C PRO A 383 -36.74 -9.20 5.07
N ASP A 384 -37.78 -8.44 4.73
CA ASP A 384 -37.87 -7.60 3.55
C ASP A 384 -38.84 -6.43 3.77
N HIS A 385 -38.76 -5.38 2.94
CA HIS A 385 -39.65 -4.21 2.99
C HIS A 385 -39.62 -3.44 4.31
N PHE A 386 -38.44 -3.09 4.77
CA PHE A 386 -38.22 -2.24 5.95
C PHE A 386 -37.29 -1.08 5.66
N ALA A 387 -37.28 -0.10 6.53
CA ALA A 387 -36.31 1.01 6.50
C ALA A 387 -35.93 1.45 7.91
N TYR A 388 -34.71 1.93 8.05
CA TYR A 388 -34.23 2.63 9.24
C TYR A 388 -33.86 4.08 8.90
N ASP A 389 -34.29 5.03 9.74
CA ASP A 389 -33.75 6.37 9.79
C ASP A 389 -32.82 6.44 11.01
N PHE A 390 -31.50 6.51 10.77
CA PHE A 390 -30.49 6.65 11.81
C PHE A 390 -30.01 8.08 11.91
N ARG A 391 -29.95 8.61 13.14
CA ARG A 391 -29.47 9.97 13.42
C ARG A 391 -28.46 9.97 14.55
N THR A 392 -27.28 10.53 14.32
CA THR A 392 -26.24 10.65 15.33
C THR A 392 -25.35 11.86 15.06
N LEU A 393 -24.58 12.25 16.07
CA LEU A 393 -23.52 13.23 15.94
C LEU A 393 -22.19 12.51 15.99
N VAL A 394 -21.35 12.74 14.98
CA VAL A 394 -19.99 12.22 14.94
C VAL A 394 -19.05 13.30 15.49
N LYS A 395 -18.26 12.94 16.51
CA LYS A 395 -17.20 13.81 17.00
C LYS A 395 -16.03 13.76 16.02
N ILE A 396 -15.76 14.88 15.39
CA ILE A 396 -14.56 15.05 14.55
C ILE A 396 -13.40 15.43 15.48
N PRO A 397 -12.34 14.61 15.64
CA PRO A 397 -11.28 14.84 16.61
C PRO A 397 -10.39 16.04 16.24
N GLU A 398 -10.11 16.23 14.97
CA GLU A 398 -9.25 17.28 14.46
C GLU A 398 -9.75 17.83 13.12
N ARG A 399 -9.17 18.94 12.68
CA ARG A 399 -9.46 19.50 11.36
C ARG A 399 -8.86 18.59 10.28
N GLY A 400 -9.68 18.16 9.31
CA GLY A 400 -9.25 17.26 8.25
C GLY A 400 -10.38 16.94 7.28
N VAL A 401 -10.08 16.12 6.30
CA VAL A 401 -11.05 15.55 5.36
C VAL A 401 -11.45 14.17 5.89
N TYR A 402 -12.75 13.97 6.02
CA TYR A 402 -13.31 12.71 6.52
C TYR A 402 -14.17 12.08 5.44
N ARG A 403 -13.94 10.80 5.18
CA ARG A 403 -14.72 10.01 4.24
C ARG A 403 -15.57 9.01 5.03
N PHE A 404 -16.87 9.02 4.76
CA PHE A 404 -17.81 8.09 5.35
C PHE A 404 -18.18 7.04 4.31
N TYR A 405 -18.15 5.77 4.72
CA TYR A 405 -18.53 4.64 3.87
C TYR A 405 -19.79 4.02 4.43
N THR A 406 -20.72 3.66 3.53
CA THR A 406 -21.84 2.80 3.85
C THR A 406 -21.83 1.62 2.90
N PHE A 407 -22.27 0.50 3.40
CA PHE A 407 -22.44 -0.71 2.65
C PHE A 407 -23.86 -1.26 2.88
N SER A 408 -24.69 -1.23 1.87
CA SER A 408 -26.04 -1.78 1.88
C SER A 408 -26.60 -1.82 0.45
N ASP A 409 -27.58 -2.67 0.20
CA ASP A 409 -28.24 -2.81 -1.11
C ASP A 409 -28.93 -1.51 -1.54
N ASP A 410 -29.60 -0.80 -0.60
CA ASP A 410 -30.31 0.45 -0.86
C ASP A 410 -30.09 1.42 0.30
N VAL A 411 -28.98 2.16 0.33
CA VAL A 411 -28.71 3.16 1.38
C VAL A 411 -28.53 4.54 0.83
N PHE A 412 -29.12 5.49 1.55
CA PHE A 412 -28.88 6.90 1.37
C PHE A 412 -28.27 7.48 2.66
N ILE A 413 -27.10 8.10 2.55
CA ILE A 413 -26.56 8.94 3.61
C ILE A 413 -26.81 10.39 3.28
N THR A 414 -27.38 11.10 4.21
CA THR A 414 -27.39 12.57 4.21
C THR A 414 -26.52 13.04 5.37
N ILE A 415 -25.43 13.74 5.08
CA ILE A 415 -24.67 14.47 6.09
C ILE A 415 -25.19 15.90 6.09
N GLU A 416 -26.02 16.23 7.07
CA GLU A 416 -26.54 17.58 7.24
C GLU A 416 -25.55 18.39 8.08
N GLN A 417 -24.95 19.40 7.44
CA GLN A 417 -24.50 20.59 8.17
C GLN A 417 -25.37 21.77 7.75
N PRO A 418 -25.57 22.74 8.64
CA PRO A 418 -26.50 23.83 8.34
C PRO A 418 -25.98 24.76 7.25
N LYS A 419 -25.67 24.28 6.06
CA LYS A 419 -25.56 25.03 4.79
C LYS A 419 -24.68 24.44 3.69
N LEU A 420 -24.21 23.17 3.69
CA LEU A 420 -23.57 22.65 2.48
C LEU A 420 -23.85 21.15 2.28
N ILE A 421 -24.79 20.87 1.40
CA ILE A 421 -24.91 19.56 0.75
C ILE A 421 -24.05 19.64 -0.51
N ARG A 422 -22.91 18.94 -0.58
CA ARG A 422 -22.27 18.63 -1.85
C ARG A 422 -22.31 17.11 -2.01
N ASN A 423 -23.02 16.71 -3.05
CA ASN A 423 -23.15 15.40 -3.67
C ASN A 423 -22.24 14.31 -3.13
N ILE A 424 -22.82 13.44 -2.33
CA ILE A 424 -22.32 12.09 -2.13
C ILE A 424 -22.86 11.27 -3.31
N ARG A 425 -21.99 10.82 -4.20
CA ARG A 425 -22.33 9.75 -5.15
C ARG A 425 -22.12 8.43 -4.43
N VAL A 426 -23.17 7.66 -4.32
CA VAL A 426 -23.19 6.25 -3.92
C VAL A 426 -22.81 5.39 -5.11
#